data_62be847afedb2f9849afb28e549997d1
#
_entry.id   62be847afedb2f9849afb28e549997d1
#
_cell.length_a   1.000
_cell.length_b   1.000
_cell.length_c   1.000
_cell.angle_alpha   90.00
_cell.angle_beta   90.00
_cell.angle_gamma   90.00
#
_symmetry.space_group_name_H-M   'P 1'
#
loop_
_entity.id
_entity.type
_entity.pdbx_description
1 polymer ?
#
loop_
_entity_poly.entity_id
_entity_poly.type
_entity_poly.pdbx_seq_one_letter_code
_entity_poly.pdbx_strand_id
1 'polypeptide(L)'
;MVPSAFAGTSQVVIIPGAGPSDYCSQTATCFTPSILNISPGDTVTCTNNDNVDHVIVSGLPYANQIGTIFDSGTIAPGKTYSFIFQDAGTYKYSDKVDKWMIGEVTVRPSNPPSPAVPEFGTMAGMIIVISIICVVIISRKFRFHF
;
A
#
# COMPACT_ATOMS: atom_id res chain seq x y z
N MET A 1 -4.90 15.97 -18.82
CA MET A 1 -5.96 15.23 -18.09
C MET A 1 -5.27 14.40 -17.02
N VAL A 2 -5.51 14.72 -15.75
CA VAL A 2 -5.01 13.91 -14.64
C VAL A 2 -6.02 12.76 -14.48
N PRO A 3 -5.62 11.48 -14.52
CA PRO A 3 -6.56 10.40 -14.27
C PRO A 3 -7.09 10.54 -12.85
N SER A 4 -8.41 10.63 -12.70
CA SER A 4 -9.05 10.49 -11.38
C SER A 4 -8.72 9.10 -10.84
N ALA A 5 -7.93 9.04 -9.79
CA ALA A 5 -7.80 7.81 -9.02
C ALA A 5 -9.17 7.49 -8.43
N PHE A 6 -9.77 6.37 -8.80
CA PHE A 6 -10.97 5.88 -8.14
C PHE A 6 -10.58 5.47 -6.72
N ALA A 7 -11.30 6.03 -5.73
CA ALA A 7 -11.17 5.60 -4.36
C ALA A 7 -11.57 4.12 -4.24
N GLY A 8 -10.66 3.31 -3.73
CA GLY A 8 -10.88 1.89 -3.50
C GLY A 8 -11.60 1.64 -2.18
N THR A 9 -12.16 0.45 -2.03
CA THR A 9 -12.68 -0.04 -0.75
C THR A 9 -11.95 -1.32 -0.37
N SER A 10 -11.39 -1.34 0.84
CA SER A 10 -10.68 -2.48 1.41
C SER A 10 -11.36 -2.92 2.69
N GLN A 11 -11.20 -4.19 3.06
CA GLN A 11 -11.81 -4.76 4.25
C GLN A 11 -10.76 -5.24 5.25
N VAL A 12 -11.07 -5.04 6.51
CA VAL A 12 -10.41 -5.67 7.66
C VAL A 12 -11.50 -6.39 8.47
N VAL A 13 -11.21 -7.58 8.91
CA VAL A 13 -12.15 -8.39 9.69
C VAL A 13 -11.57 -8.66 11.08
N ILE A 14 -12.35 -8.40 12.11
CA ILE A 14 -12.08 -8.91 13.47
C ILE A 14 -12.51 -10.38 13.47
N ILE A 15 -11.56 -11.28 13.74
CA ILE A 15 -11.85 -12.71 13.69
C ILE A 15 -12.68 -13.17 14.88
N PRO A 16 -13.43 -14.26 14.75
CA PRO A 16 -14.11 -14.88 15.89
C PRO A 16 -13.14 -15.26 17.01
N GLY A 17 -13.47 -14.92 18.25
CA GLY A 17 -12.66 -15.23 19.43
C GLY A 17 -11.50 -14.27 19.68
N ALA A 18 -11.48 -13.11 19.03
CA ALA A 18 -10.43 -12.11 19.22
C ALA A 18 -10.49 -11.43 20.60
N GLY A 19 -11.71 -11.12 21.08
CA GLY A 19 -11.93 -10.42 22.35
C GLY A 19 -11.66 -11.25 23.60
N PRO A 20 -12.22 -12.47 23.73
CA PRO A 20 -12.17 -13.20 25.01
C PRO A 20 -10.79 -13.79 25.34
N SER A 21 -9.83 -13.76 24.45
CA SER A 21 -8.48 -14.27 24.71
C SER A 21 -7.41 -13.56 23.91
N ASP A 22 -6.20 -13.50 24.46
CA ASP A 22 -5.03 -12.95 23.79
C ASP A 22 -4.37 -13.92 22.78
N TYR A 23 -5.02 -15.05 22.48
CA TYR A 23 -4.48 -16.07 21.58
C TYR A 23 -4.16 -15.50 20.18
N CYS A 24 -5.03 -14.68 19.65
CA CYS A 24 -4.80 -14.06 18.33
C CYS A 24 -3.62 -13.09 18.32
N SER A 25 -3.19 -12.55 19.47
CA SER A 25 -2.02 -11.66 19.54
C SER A 25 -0.71 -12.42 19.28
N GLN A 26 -0.64 -13.69 19.69
CA GLN A 26 0.53 -14.54 19.51
C GLN A 26 0.78 -14.88 18.03
N THR A 27 -0.27 -14.83 17.23
CA THR A 27 -0.23 -15.11 15.78
C THR A 27 -0.38 -13.83 14.93
N ALA A 28 -0.54 -12.67 15.58
CA ALA A 28 -0.84 -11.38 14.93
C ALA A 28 -2.04 -11.45 13.97
N THR A 29 -3.06 -12.23 14.32
CA THR A 29 -4.23 -12.52 13.47
C THR A 29 -5.55 -12.02 14.02
N CYS A 30 -5.56 -11.19 15.09
CA CYS A 30 -6.80 -10.60 15.63
C CYS A 30 -7.58 -9.82 14.56
N PHE A 31 -6.85 -9.21 13.65
CA PHE A 31 -7.39 -8.58 12.45
C PHE A 31 -6.92 -9.32 11.20
N THR A 32 -7.80 -9.48 10.21
CA THR A 32 -7.45 -10.10 8.94
C THR A 32 -7.85 -9.18 7.78
N PRO A 33 -6.89 -8.69 6.98
CA PRO A 33 -5.45 -8.75 7.22
C PRO A 33 -5.02 -7.88 8.41
N SER A 34 -3.93 -8.25 9.09
CA SER A 34 -3.35 -7.45 10.18
C SER A 34 -2.56 -6.23 9.69
N ILE A 35 -2.07 -6.30 8.45
CA ILE A 35 -1.41 -5.21 7.72
C ILE A 35 -2.12 -5.02 6.38
N LEU A 36 -2.59 -3.81 6.12
CA LEU A 36 -3.29 -3.45 4.91
C LEU A 36 -2.56 -2.32 4.18
N ASN A 37 -2.35 -2.47 2.86
CA ASN A 37 -1.78 -1.43 2.01
C ASN A 37 -2.87 -0.86 1.10
N ILE A 38 -3.02 0.46 1.11
CA ILE A 38 -4.03 1.20 0.36
C ILE A 38 -3.45 2.49 -0.25
N SER A 39 -4.25 3.18 -1.06
CA SER A 39 -3.95 4.49 -1.62
C SER A 39 -4.68 5.62 -0.87
N PRO A 40 -4.17 6.87 -0.92
CA PRO A 40 -4.90 8.02 -0.40
C PRO A 40 -6.29 8.14 -1.02
N GLY A 41 -7.28 8.40 -0.18
CA GLY A 41 -8.69 8.47 -0.56
C GLY A 41 -9.45 7.14 -0.46
N ASP A 42 -8.75 6.01 -0.23
CA ASP A 42 -9.40 4.72 -0.07
C ASP A 42 -10.16 4.63 1.27
N THR A 43 -11.24 3.84 1.23
CA THR A 43 -12.05 3.53 2.41
C THR A 43 -11.67 2.15 2.94
N VAL A 44 -11.41 2.07 4.24
CA VAL A 44 -11.27 0.79 4.94
C VAL A 44 -12.52 0.53 5.78
N THR A 45 -13.13 -0.63 5.57
CA THR A 45 -14.28 -1.10 6.34
C THR A 45 -13.84 -2.22 7.28
N CYS A 46 -13.99 -1.99 8.59
CA CYS A 46 -13.76 -3.00 9.62
C CYS A 46 -15.08 -3.71 9.92
N THR A 47 -15.10 -5.04 9.85
CA THR A 47 -16.25 -5.88 10.17
C THR A 47 -15.98 -6.68 11.43
N ASN A 48 -16.88 -6.62 12.41
CA ASN A 48 -16.79 -7.43 13.60
C ASN A 48 -17.45 -8.80 13.37
N ASN A 49 -16.64 -9.85 13.15
CA ASN A 49 -17.09 -11.24 13.07
C ASN A 49 -16.94 -11.99 14.40
N ASP A 50 -16.51 -11.29 15.45
CA ASP A 50 -16.51 -11.86 16.80
C ASP A 50 -17.91 -11.83 17.42
N ASN A 51 -18.08 -12.49 18.55
CA ASN A 51 -19.33 -12.58 19.30
C ASN A 51 -19.46 -11.55 20.45
N VAL A 52 -18.45 -10.66 20.58
CA VAL A 52 -18.40 -9.57 21.55
C VAL A 52 -18.27 -8.21 20.86
N ASP A 53 -18.56 -7.14 21.59
CA ASP A 53 -18.40 -5.77 21.11
C ASP A 53 -16.92 -5.38 21.05
N HIS A 54 -16.54 -4.63 20.02
CA HIS A 54 -15.20 -4.06 19.85
C HIS A 54 -15.22 -2.55 19.65
N VAL A 55 -14.15 -1.87 20.04
CA VAL A 55 -13.97 -0.43 19.82
C VAL A 55 -12.60 -0.20 19.20
N ILE A 56 -12.56 0.08 17.90
CA ILE A 56 -11.31 0.22 17.15
C ILE A 56 -10.90 1.69 17.09
N VAL A 57 -9.70 1.98 17.55
CA VAL A 57 -9.17 3.34 17.64
C VAL A 57 -7.81 3.45 16.98
N SER A 58 -7.52 4.63 16.40
CA SER A 58 -6.18 4.95 15.92
C SER A 58 -5.18 5.01 17.07
N GLY A 59 -3.96 4.53 16.83
CA GLY A 59 -2.86 4.51 17.79
C GLY A 59 -2.66 3.14 18.44
N LEU A 60 -1.50 3.01 19.10
CA LEU A 60 -1.16 1.82 19.89
C LEU A 60 -1.73 1.94 21.30
N PRO A 61 -2.04 0.82 21.96
CA PRO A 61 -2.41 0.81 23.36
C PRO A 61 -1.35 1.52 24.20
N TYR A 62 -1.78 2.33 25.16
CA TYR A 62 -0.92 3.12 26.05
C TYR A 62 -0.18 4.30 25.38
N ALA A 63 -0.43 4.61 24.11
CA ALA A 63 0.05 5.86 23.50
C ALA A 63 -0.74 7.07 24.03
N ASN A 64 -0.09 8.23 24.09
CA ASN A 64 -0.72 9.47 24.57
C ASN A 64 -1.83 10.00 23.63
N GLN A 65 -1.92 9.49 22.42
CA GLN A 65 -2.83 9.98 21.37
C GLN A 65 -3.58 8.81 20.69
N ILE A 66 -4.30 8.01 21.48
CA ILE A 66 -5.20 7.01 20.94
C ILE A 66 -6.55 7.65 20.55
N GLY A 67 -7.12 7.20 19.43
CA GLY A 67 -8.44 7.67 18.95
C GLY A 67 -8.47 9.08 18.38
N THR A 68 -7.32 9.72 18.18
CA THR A 68 -7.26 11.11 17.70
C THR A 68 -7.52 11.26 16.21
N ILE A 69 -7.26 10.21 15.41
CA ILE A 69 -7.49 10.19 13.96
C ILE A 69 -8.86 9.58 13.69
N PHE A 70 -9.15 8.43 14.30
CA PHE A 70 -10.46 7.81 14.28
C PHE A 70 -10.74 7.02 15.56
N ASP A 71 -12.03 6.96 15.92
CA ASP A 71 -12.60 6.12 16.98
C ASP A 71 -13.91 5.58 16.42
N SER A 72 -14.04 4.27 16.34
CA SER A 72 -15.23 3.63 15.76
C SER A 72 -16.47 3.73 16.65
N GLY A 73 -16.29 4.05 17.92
CA GLY A 73 -17.30 3.67 18.91
C GLY A 73 -17.49 2.16 18.95
N THR A 74 -18.59 1.72 19.54
CA THR A 74 -18.90 0.29 19.67
C THR A 74 -19.30 -0.32 18.34
N ILE A 75 -18.57 -1.35 17.91
CA ILE A 75 -18.91 -2.21 16.78
C ILE A 75 -19.46 -3.52 17.33
N ALA A 76 -20.78 -3.66 17.36
CA ALA A 76 -21.43 -4.89 17.83
C ALA A 76 -21.19 -6.07 16.86
N PRO A 77 -21.37 -7.33 17.29
CA PRO A 77 -21.26 -8.51 16.45
C PRO A 77 -22.03 -8.37 15.12
N GLY A 78 -21.35 -8.65 14.00
CA GLY A 78 -21.88 -8.55 12.66
C GLY A 78 -22.02 -7.12 12.13
N LYS A 79 -21.59 -6.09 12.86
CA LYS A 79 -21.60 -4.69 12.43
C LYS A 79 -20.27 -4.25 11.86
N THR A 80 -20.29 -3.11 11.19
CA THR A 80 -19.13 -2.54 10.49
C THR A 80 -18.91 -1.09 10.90
N TYR A 81 -17.65 -0.67 10.77
CA TYR A 81 -17.21 0.72 10.83
C TYR A 81 -16.33 1.01 9.61
N SER A 82 -16.46 2.19 9.01
CA SER A 82 -15.66 2.59 7.86
C SER A 82 -14.97 3.91 8.09
N PHE A 83 -13.73 4.02 7.62
CA PHE A 83 -12.93 5.24 7.67
C PHE A 83 -12.21 5.48 6.34
N ILE A 84 -12.14 6.75 5.91
CA ILE A 84 -11.46 7.17 4.68
C ILE A 84 -10.07 7.71 5.04
N PHE A 85 -9.02 7.13 4.45
CA PHE A 85 -7.64 7.54 4.68
C PHE A 85 -7.20 8.54 3.60
N GLN A 86 -7.19 9.83 3.92
CA GLN A 86 -6.86 10.89 2.96
C GLN A 86 -5.35 11.07 2.75
N ASP A 87 -4.57 10.94 3.81
CA ASP A 87 -3.16 11.28 3.79
C ASP A 87 -2.28 10.03 3.73
N ALA A 88 -1.16 10.12 3.00
CA ALA A 88 -0.15 9.07 3.00
C ALA A 88 0.51 8.94 4.37
N GLY A 89 0.75 7.71 4.81
CA GLY A 89 1.34 7.43 6.12
C GLY A 89 1.10 6.01 6.59
N THR A 90 1.64 5.70 7.76
CA THR A 90 1.40 4.43 8.44
C THR A 90 0.54 4.69 9.68
N TYR A 91 -0.63 4.07 9.68
CA TYR A 91 -1.64 4.21 10.72
C TYR A 91 -1.74 2.91 11.51
N LYS A 92 -1.18 2.91 12.71
CA LYS A 92 -1.41 1.82 13.64
C LYS A 92 -2.74 2.02 14.32
N TYR A 93 -3.43 0.93 14.60
CA TYR A 93 -4.70 0.94 15.31
C TYR A 93 -4.78 -0.23 16.28
N SER A 94 -5.66 -0.11 17.25
CA SER A 94 -5.86 -1.13 18.27
C SER A 94 -7.31 -1.17 18.75
N ASP A 95 -7.67 -2.25 19.41
CA ASP A 95 -8.90 -2.26 20.20
C ASP A 95 -8.68 -1.49 21.51
N LYS A 96 -9.67 -0.68 21.88
CA LYS A 96 -9.62 0.17 23.09
C LYS A 96 -9.74 -0.64 24.37
N VAL A 97 -10.42 -1.79 24.32
CA VAL A 97 -10.67 -2.70 25.43
C VAL A 97 -9.65 -3.83 25.42
N ASP A 98 -9.54 -4.53 24.30
CA ASP A 98 -8.70 -5.70 24.12
C ASP A 98 -7.34 -5.29 23.54
N LYS A 99 -6.50 -4.74 24.41
CA LYS A 99 -5.26 -4.02 24.06
C LYS A 99 -4.20 -4.87 23.36
N TRP A 100 -4.35 -6.18 23.31
CA TRP A 100 -3.50 -7.08 22.51
C TRP A 100 -3.83 -7.06 21.03
N MET A 101 -5.03 -6.58 20.66
CA MET A 101 -5.45 -6.50 19.27
C MET A 101 -4.86 -5.27 18.61
N ILE A 102 -3.90 -5.49 17.72
CA ILE A 102 -3.17 -4.42 17.01
C ILE A 102 -3.17 -4.72 15.52
N GLY A 103 -3.39 -3.69 14.71
CA GLY A 103 -3.28 -3.75 13.26
C GLY A 103 -2.62 -2.49 12.68
N GLU A 104 -2.39 -2.53 11.36
CA GLU A 104 -1.72 -1.44 10.65
C GLU A 104 -2.35 -1.22 9.26
N VAL A 105 -2.58 0.04 8.92
CA VAL A 105 -2.90 0.47 7.56
C VAL A 105 -1.76 1.34 7.04
N THR A 106 -1.15 0.94 5.94
CA THR A 106 -0.14 1.73 5.23
C THR A 106 -0.77 2.37 3.99
N VAL A 107 -0.84 3.70 3.99
CA VAL A 107 -1.36 4.49 2.87
C VAL A 107 -0.19 4.98 2.04
N ARG A 108 -0.08 4.50 0.80
CA ARG A 108 0.99 4.90 -0.14
C ARG A 108 0.37 5.48 -1.40
N PRO A 109 0.88 6.62 -1.90
CA PRO A 109 0.49 7.09 -3.22
C PRO A 109 0.74 5.95 -4.24
N SER A 110 -0.23 5.71 -5.12
CA SER A 110 0.03 4.88 -6.29
C SER A 110 1.18 5.55 -7.06
N ASN A 111 2.30 4.85 -7.23
CA ASN A 111 3.34 5.36 -8.11
C ASN A 111 2.69 5.60 -9.48
N PRO A 112 2.84 6.80 -10.08
CA PRO A 112 2.48 6.97 -11.47
C PRO A 112 3.23 5.88 -12.26
N PRO A 113 2.62 5.31 -13.30
CA PRO A 113 3.32 4.35 -14.16
C PRO A 113 4.66 4.99 -14.53
N SER A 114 5.74 4.28 -14.25
CA SER A 114 7.09 4.73 -14.65
C SER A 114 6.99 5.13 -16.11
N PRO A 115 7.41 6.36 -16.49
CA PRO A 115 7.40 6.75 -17.90
C PRO A 115 8.12 5.63 -18.64
N ALA A 116 7.44 5.05 -19.62
CA ALA A 116 8.05 4.04 -20.46
C ALA A 116 9.37 4.63 -20.97
N VAL A 117 10.49 4.11 -20.49
CA VAL A 117 11.81 4.48 -21.01
C VAL A 117 11.74 4.09 -22.47
N PRO A 118 11.81 5.02 -23.42
CA PRO A 118 11.83 4.65 -24.83
C PRO A 118 12.98 3.66 -24.99
N GLU A 119 12.66 2.46 -25.46
CA GLU A 119 13.68 1.48 -25.84
C GLU A 119 14.46 2.05 -27.00
N PHE A 120 15.58 2.70 -26.71
CA PHE A 120 16.53 3.13 -27.72
C PHE A 120 17.31 1.97 -28.37
N GLY A 121 16.93 0.72 -28.06
CA GLY A 121 17.65 -0.48 -28.47
C GLY A 121 17.84 -0.62 -29.98
N THR A 122 16.91 -0.21 -30.81
CA THR A 122 17.03 -0.26 -32.26
C THR A 122 17.79 0.94 -32.86
N MET A 123 17.64 2.13 -32.28
CA MET A 123 18.30 3.34 -32.78
C MET A 123 19.79 3.39 -32.42
N ALA A 124 20.16 2.94 -31.20
CA ALA A 124 21.55 2.84 -30.79
C ALA A 124 22.33 1.83 -31.67
N GLY A 125 21.71 0.70 -32.04
CA GLY A 125 22.29 -0.27 -32.95
C GLY A 125 22.54 0.31 -34.36
N MET A 126 21.61 1.10 -34.89
CA MET A 126 21.76 1.75 -36.20
C MET A 126 22.87 2.79 -36.21
N ILE A 127 23.05 3.60 -35.17
CA ILE A 127 24.11 4.59 -35.06
C ILE A 127 25.49 3.93 -35.04
N ILE A 128 25.65 2.81 -34.32
CA ILE A 128 26.91 2.06 -34.27
C ILE A 128 27.24 1.45 -35.63
N VAL A 129 26.26 0.90 -36.36
CA VAL A 129 26.46 0.31 -37.70
C VAL A 129 26.87 1.41 -38.70
N ILE A 130 26.23 2.58 -38.70
CA ILE A 130 26.57 3.72 -39.57
C ILE A 130 27.99 4.22 -39.25
N SER A 131 28.40 4.31 -38.01
CA SER A 131 29.76 4.72 -37.61
C SER A 131 30.82 3.74 -38.09
N ILE A 132 30.59 2.44 -38.04
CA ILE A 132 31.51 1.41 -38.52
C ILE A 132 31.64 1.48 -40.06
N ILE A 133 30.55 1.66 -40.78
CA ILE A 133 30.56 1.81 -42.25
C ILE A 133 31.34 3.03 -42.67
N CYS A 134 31.16 4.19 -42.01
CA CYS A 134 31.93 5.40 -42.28
C CYS A 134 33.43 5.19 -42.08
N VAL A 135 33.86 4.54 -40.99
CA VAL A 135 35.27 4.25 -40.73
C VAL A 135 35.86 3.32 -41.79
N VAL A 136 35.14 2.30 -42.24
CA VAL A 136 35.60 1.37 -43.28
C VAL A 136 35.74 2.09 -44.64
N ILE A 137 34.83 2.95 -45.00
CA ILE A 137 34.88 3.72 -46.25
C ILE A 137 36.09 4.68 -46.26
N ILE A 138 36.31 5.40 -45.17
CA ILE A 138 37.47 6.31 -45.04
C ILE A 138 38.78 5.53 -45.09
N SER A 139 38.88 4.38 -44.39
CA SER A 139 40.08 3.53 -44.41
C SER A 139 40.40 2.96 -45.81
N ARG A 140 39.38 2.65 -46.62
CA ARG A 140 39.58 2.22 -48.01
C ARG A 140 40.04 3.32 -48.93
N LYS A 141 39.56 4.56 -48.73
CA LYS A 141 39.91 5.70 -49.55
C LYS A 141 41.40 6.12 -49.34
N PHE A 142 41.96 5.93 -48.16
CA PHE A 142 43.36 6.18 -47.86
C PHE A 142 44.34 5.12 -48.36
N ARG A 143 43.85 3.90 -48.73
CA ARG A 143 44.72 2.84 -49.26
C ARG A 143 45.02 2.95 -50.80
N PHE A 144 44.37 3.86 -51.49
CA PHE A 144 44.54 4.01 -52.93
C PHE A 144 45.42 5.22 -53.31
N HIS A 145 46.16 5.80 -52.36
CA HIS A 145 47.05 6.94 -52.66
C HIS A 145 48.51 6.66 -52.23
N PHE A 146 49.01 5.50 -52.64
CA PHE A 146 50.45 5.21 -52.68
C PHE A 146 50.74 4.42 -53.95
#